data_f6aa0dc8a40b5e3d1dbca6c736f246af
#
_entry.id   f6aa0dc8a40b5e3d1dbca6c736f246af
#
_cell.length_a   1.000
_cell.length_b   1.000
_cell.length_c   1.000
_cell.angle_alpha   90.00
_cell.angle_beta   90.00
_cell.angle_gamma   90.00
#
_symmetry.space_group_name_H-M   'P 1'
#
loop_
_entity.id
_entity.type
_entity.pdbx_description
1 polymer ?
#
loop_
_entity_poly.entity_id
_entity_poly.type
_entity_poly.pdbx_seq_one_letter_code
_entity_poly.pdbx_strand_id
1 'polypeptide(L)'
;MGLAKKLKNNARNQHYIAQCEQKFNSINPENGKSQRKIYSFSIKNSESFDLILDDPFGTNIENNLSSKDLYTFEKLDSENRYNFELFFRKYEDRLHNLTVSLIKKTREGIEAYISDELREIFALKLLNSFRNPYRIKVTLEIIGVLSKHRPVDESSNNIYQKIEQNRNDYSKSIAEEFGVNEDEYIQWIKSLFILLCLDIKENKNI
;
A
#
# COMPACT_ATOMS: atom_id res chain seq x y z
N MET A 1 22.14 -3.98 3.73
CA MET A 1 21.45 -4.79 2.71
C MET A 1 21.10 -3.86 1.55
N GLY A 2 21.55 -4.14 0.31
CA GLY A 2 21.33 -3.23 -0.83
C GLY A 2 19.85 -3.07 -1.18
N LEU A 3 19.49 -1.92 -1.77
CA LEU A 3 18.11 -1.57 -2.17
C LEU A 3 17.47 -2.68 -3.04
N ALA A 4 18.17 -3.15 -4.05
CA ALA A 4 17.69 -4.20 -4.95
C ALA A 4 17.28 -5.50 -4.22
N LYS A 5 18.02 -5.88 -3.16
CA LYS A 5 17.70 -7.08 -2.38
C LYS A 5 16.40 -6.93 -1.57
N LYS A 6 16.07 -5.70 -1.13
CA LYS A 6 14.81 -5.39 -0.43
C LYS A 6 13.59 -5.41 -1.36
N LEU A 7 13.79 -5.12 -2.65
CA LEU A 7 12.73 -5.08 -3.66
C LEU A 7 12.42 -6.45 -4.26
N LYS A 8 13.39 -7.40 -4.21
CA LYS A 8 13.19 -8.75 -4.72
C LYS A 8 12.41 -9.59 -3.70
N ASN A 9 11.20 -10.01 -4.05
CA ASN A 9 10.37 -10.88 -3.24
C ASN A 9 9.33 -11.62 -4.09
N ASN A 10 8.62 -12.60 -3.49
CA ASN A 10 7.68 -13.47 -4.20
C ASN A 10 6.21 -13.08 -3.96
N ALA A 11 5.95 -11.96 -3.27
CA ALA A 11 4.58 -11.55 -2.97
C ALA A 11 3.83 -11.24 -4.27
N ARG A 12 2.78 -12.01 -4.53
CA ARG A 12 1.87 -11.81 -5.67
C ARG A 12 0.65 -11.00 -5.26
N ASN A 13 0.04 -11.37 -4.14
CA ASN A 13 -1.13 -10.70 -3.61
C ASN A 13 -0.68 -9.48 -2.82
N GLN A 14 -0.87 -8.30 -3.39
CA GLN A 14 -0.34 -7.04 -2.88
C GLN A 14 -1.48 -6.15 -2.40
N HIS A 15 -1.47 -5.86 -1.09
CA HIS A 15 -2.55 -5.14 -0.43
C HIS A 15 -2.39 -3.63 -0.56
N TYR A 16 -3.45 -2.95 -0.98
CA TYR A 16 -3.50 -1.48 -0.99
C TYR A 16 -4.08 -0.89 0.31
N ILE A 17 -4.73 -1.72 1.14
CA ILE A 17 -5.00 -1.44 2.55
C ILE A 17 -4.30 -2.51 3.40
N ALA A 18 -3.50 -2.06 4.36
CA ALA A 18 -2.69 -2.94 5.19
C ALA A 18 -3.53 -4.03 5.88
N GLN A 19 -3.06 -5.27 5.85
CA GLN A 19 -3.74 -6.38 6.56
C GLN A 19 -3.87 -6.13 8.06
N CYS A 20 -2.91 -5.42 8.69
CA CYS A 20 -2.98 -5.07 10.10
C CYS A 20 -4.18 -4.18 10.42
N GLU A 21 -4.56 -3.26 9.53
CA GLU A 21 -5.75 -2.43 9.69
C GLU A 21 -7.04 -3.26 9.54
N GLN A 22 -7.07 -4.13 8.55
CA GLN A 22 -8.21 -5.03 8.34
C GLN A 22 -8.42 -5.95 9.55
N LYS A 23 -7.31 -6.39 10.18
CA LYS A 23 -7.35 -7.24 11.37
C LYS A 23 -8.07 -6.58 12.55
N PHE A 24 -7.88 -5.27 12.78
CA PHE A 24 -8.57 -4.56 13.86
C PHE A 24 -10.10 -4.55 13.70
N ASN A 25 -10.58 -4.72 12.47
CA ASN A 25 -12.00 -4.74 12.12
C ASN A 25 -12.50 -6.17 11.78
N SER A 26 -11.70 -7.20 12.06
CA SER A 26 -12.10 -8.57 11.74
C SER A 26 -13.21 -9.08 12.63
N ILE A 27 -14.10 -9.89 12.06
CA ILE A 27 -15.23 -10.52 12.76
C ILE A 27 -14.73 -11.53 13.80
N ASN A 28 -13.58 -12.15 13.52
CA ASN A 28 -13.00 -13.24 14.28
C ASN A 28 -11.48 -13.00 14.50
N PRO A 29 -11.10 -11.97 15.29
CA PRO A 29 -9.72 -11.53 15.44
C PRO A 29 -8.80 -12.61 16.05
N GLU A 30 -9.36 -13.53 16.81
CA GLU A 30 -8.62 -14.61 17.51
C GLU A 30 -8.25 -15.78 16.57
N ASN A 31 -8.87 -15.86 15.39
CA ASN A 31 -8.57 -16.93 14.45
C ASN A 31 -7.17 -16.78 13.85
N GLY A 32 -6.62 -17.88 13.34
CA GLY A 32 -5.38 -17.88 12.58
C GLY A 32 -5.43 -16.91 11.40
N LYS A 33 -4.28 -16.41 10.95
CA LYS A 33 -4.18 -15.36 9.92
C LYS A 33 -5.01 -15.68 8.67
N SER A 34 -4.92 -16.90 8.16
CA SER A 34 -5.65 -17.37 6.97
C SER A 34 -7.17 -17.52 7.15
N GLN A 35 -7.66 -17.47 8.39
CA GLN A 35 -9.08 -17.64 8.71
C GLN A 35 -9.77 -16.34 9.13
N ARG A 36 -9.02 -15.23 9.24
CA ARG A 36 -9.60 -13.93 9.62
C ARG A 36 -10.43 -13.38 8.49
N LYS A 37 -11.62 -12.93 8.85
CA LYS A 37 -12.60 -12.39 7.92
C LYS A 37 -13.02 -10.99 8.31
N ILE A 38 -13.45 -10.21 7.31
CA ILE A 38 -14.00 -8.87 7.46
C ILE A 38 -15.27 -8.76 6.63
N TYR A 39 -16.23 -7.99 7.08
CA TYR A 39 -17.37 -7.64 6.23
C TYR A 39 -16.93 -6.63 5.17
N SER A 40 -17.30 -6.89 3.92
CA SER A 40 -17.19 -5.95 2.81
C SER A 40 -18.59 -5.57 2.31
N PHE A 41 -18.71 -4.34 1.84
CA PHE A 41 -19.95 -3.78 1.35
C PHE A 41 -19.71 -3.14 -0.01
N SER A 42 -20.58 -3.46 -0.96
CA SER A 42 -20.66 -2.75 -2.23
C SER A 42 -21.61 -1.56 -2.12
N ILE A 43 -21.25 -0.44 -2.73
CA ILE A 43 -22.11 0.74 -2.81
C ILE A 43 -23.10 0.51 -3.93
N LYS A 44 -24.40 0.32 -3.58
CA LYS A 44 -25.48 0.17 -4.54
C LYS A 44 -25.86 1.51 -5.18
N ASN A 45 -25.88 2.55 -4.37
CA ASN A 45 -26.18 3.90 -4.79
C ASN A 45 -25.31 4.89 -3.99
N SER A 46 -24.46 5.64 -4.71
CA SER A 46 -23.55 6.61 -4.09
C SER A 46 -24.26 7.88 -3.56
N GLU A 47 -25.42 8.22 -4.10
CA GLU A 47 -26.17 9.41 -3.67
C GLU A 47 -26.94 9.15 -2.39
N SER A 48 -27.57 7.97 -2.26
CA SER A 48 -28.30 7.56 -1.05
C SER A 48 -27.45 6.84 -0.03
N PHE A 49 -26.18 6.53 -0.36
CA PHE A 49 -25.26 5.71 0.47
C PHE A 49 -25.81 4.31 0.78
N ASP A 50 -26.63 3.76 -0.14
CA ASP A 50 -27.14 2.40 0.01
C ASP A 50 -26.00 1.39 -0.15
N LEU A 51 -25.83 0.57 0.87
CA LEU A 51 -24.80 -0.47 0.93
C LEU A 51 -25.44 -1.86 0.86
N ILE A 52 -24.78 -2.76 0.13
CA ILE A 52 -25.12 -4.18 0.13
C ILE A 52 -23.95 -4.94 0.75
N LEU A 53 -24.24 -5.80 1.71
CA LEU A 53 -23.26 -6.73 2.26
C LEU A 53 -22.91 -7.78 1.18
N ASP A 54 -21.62 -7.85 0.81
CA ASP A 54 -21.17 -8.72 -0.29
C ASP A 54 -21.24 -10.21 0.09
N ASP A 55 -20.83 -10.55 1.32
CA ASP A 55 -20.87 -11.91 1.85
C ASP A 55 -21.29 -11.89 3.34
N PRO A 56 -22.39 -12.55 3.72
CA PRO A 56 -22.84 -12.61 5.11
C PRO A 56 -21.87 -13.36 6.04
N PHE A 57 -20.97 -14.18 5.49
CA PHE A 57 -19.94 -14.89 6.24
C PHE A 57 -18.60 -14.14 6.29
N GLY A 58 -18.50 -12.98 5.63
CA GLY A 58 -17.32 -12.15 5.53
C GLY A 58 -16.27 -12.70 4.56
N THR A 59 -15.47 -11.78 4.03
CA THR A 59 -14.38 -12.05 3.09
C THR A 59 -13.06 -12.25 3.85
N ASN A 60 -12.24 -13.20 3.40
CA ASN A 60 -10.93 -13.45 3.98
C ASN A 60 -9.99 -12.25 3.77
N ILE A 61 -9.36 -11.77 4.86
CA ILE A 61 -8.44 -10.61 4.83
C ILE A 61 -7.25 -10.83 3.88
N GLU A 62 -6.78 -12.07 3.71
CA GLU A 62 -5.67 -12.36 2.80
C GLU A 62 -5.96 -12.01 1.33
N ASN A 63 -7.24 -12.01 0.95
CA ASN A 63 -7.67 -11.77 -0.42
C ASN A 63 -8.47 -10.46 -0.56
N ASN A 64 -8.70 -9.76 0.54
CA ASN A 64 -9.48 -8.53 0.54
C ASN A 64 -8.58 -7.31 0.37
N LEU A 65 -9.05 -6.30 -0.38
CA LEU A 65 -8.36 -5.04 -0.62
C LEU A 65 -6.91 -5.23 -1.10
N SER A 66 -6.76 -6.17 -2.04
CA SER A 66 -5.49 -6.55 -2.67
C SER A 66 -5.70 -6.77 -4.16
N SER A 67 -4.66 -6.60 -4.95
CA SER A 67 -4.61 -7.01 -6.35
C SER A 67 -3.31 -7.77 -6.63
N LYS A 68 -3.37 -8.64 -7.64
CA LYS A 68 -2.24 -9.47 -8.00
C LYS A 68 -1.16 -8.63 -8.68
N ASP A 69 0.05 -8.68 -8.12
CA ASP A 69 1.23 -8.02 -8.70
C ASP A 69 1.11 -6.48 -8.84
N LEU A 70 0.22 -5.82 -8.10
CA LEU A 70 -0.15 -4.40 -8.22
C LEU A 70 1.05 -3.43 -8.23
N TYR A 71 2.09 -3.70 -7.44
CA TYR A 71 3.29 -2.87 -7.34
C TYR A 71 4.52 -3.55 -7.94
N THR A 72 4.30 -4.56 -8.77
CA THR A 72 5.39 -5.29 -9.43
C THR A 72 5.82 -4.53 -10.68
N PHE A 73 7.10 -4.21 -10.78
CA PHE A 73 7.67 -3.49 -11.92
C PHE A 73 8.67 -4.32 -12.75
N GLU A 74 9.00 -5.51 -12.30
CA GLU A 74 9.81 -6.47 -13.09
C GLU A 74 9.50 -7.89 -12.64
N LYS A 75 9.24 -8.78 -13.59
CA LYS A 75 9.12 -10.22 -13.39
C LYS A 75 10.34 -10.88 -14.01
N LEU A 76 11.14 -11.53 -13.19
CA LEU A 76 12.32 -12.25 -13.66
C LEU A 76 11.96 -13.65 -14.16
N ASP A 77 11.01 -14.32 -13.47
CA ASP A 77 10.45 -15.63 -13.79
C ASP A 77 9.09 -15.83 -13.11
N SER A 78 8.58 -17.06 -13.07
CA SER A 78 7.28 -17.38 -12.45
C SER A 78 7.22 -17.04 -10.96
N GLU A 79 8.35 -17.05 -10.26
CA GLU A 79 8.43 -16.88 -8.81
C GLU A 79 9.13 -15.59 -8.38
N ASN A 80 10.16 -15.18 -9.13
CA ASN A 80 10.96 -14.01 -8.78
C ASN A 80 10.43 -12.74 -9.43
N ARG A 81 10.26 -11.70 -8.63
CA ARG A 81 9.82 -10.39 -9.07
C ARG A 81 10.41 -9.27 -8.23
N TYR A 82 10.39 -8.06 -8.79
CA TYR A 82 10.70 -6.83 -8.06
C TYR A 82 9.41 -6.06 -7.82
N ASN A 83 9.10 -5.77 -6.55
CA ASN A 83 7.93 -5.00 -6.12
C ASN A 83 8.18 -4.25 -4.81
N PHE A 84 7.23 -3.44 -4.35
CA PHE A 84 7.35 -2.60 -3.16
C PHE A 84 6.85 -3.23 -1.86
N GLU A 85 6.40 -4.47 -1.84
CA GLU A 85 5.72 -5.08 -0.69
C GLU A 85 6.55 -5.02 0.60
N LEU A 86 7.85 -5.31 0.52
CA LEU A 86 8.73 -5.22 1.69
C LEU A 86 9.01 -3.78 2.14
N PHE A 87 8.85 -2.79 1.27
CA PHE A 87 8.94 -1.40 1.69
C PHE A 87 7.72 -0.96 2.46
N PHE A 88 6.52 -1.36 2.03
CA PHE A 88 5.30 -1.03 2.75
C PHE A 88 5.25 -1.67 4.13
N ARG A 89 5.84 -2.86 4.31
CA ARG A 89 5.81 -3.60 5.57
C ARG A 89 6.28 -2.78 6.77
N LYS A 90 7.36 -2.00 6.64
CA LYS A 90 7.85 -1.16 7.77
C LYS A 90 6.81 -0.12 8.23
N TYR A 91 6.08 0.45 7.27
CA TYR A 91 5.02 1.42 7.57
C TYR A 91 3.80 0.73 8.18
N GLU A 92 3.48 -0.47 7.72
CA GLU A 92 2.40 -1.29 8.27
C GLU A 92 2.70 -1.74 9.69
N ASP A 93 3.92 -2.19 9.98
CA ASP A 93 4.37 -2.54 11.33
C ASP A 93 4.31 -1.30 12.26
N ARG A 94 4.73 -0.13 11.77
CA ARG A 94 4.65 1.12 12.53
C ARG A 94 3.21 1.52 12.81
N LEU A 95 2.36 1.50 11.79
CA LEU A 95 0.92 1.80 11.92
C LEU A 95 0.25 0.86 12.93
N HIS A 96 0.57 -0.43 12.88
CA HIS A 96 0.07 -1.42 13.83
C HIS A 96 0.45 -1.06 15.27
N ASN A 97 1.72 -0.80 15.52
CA ASN A 97 2.23 -0.50 16.86
C ASN A 97 1.62 0.79 17.43
N LEU A 98 1.51 1.84 16.62
CA LEU A 98 0.86 3.10 17.02
C LEU A 98 -0.62 2.90 17.32
N THR A 99 -1.33 2.13 16.51
CA THR A 99 -2.75 1.85 16.74
C THR A 99 -2.96 1.08 18.04
N VAL A 100 -2.12 0.07 18.32
CA VAL A 100 -2.17 -0.69 19.57
C VAL A 100 -1.89 0.23 20.77
N SER A 101 -0.86 1.10 20.67
CA SER A 101 -0.52 2.09 21.71
C SER A 101 -1.69 3.03 21.96
N LEU A 102 -2.29 3.57 20.90
CA LEU A 102 -3.43 4.48 20.98
C LEU A 102 -4.63 3.82 21.68
N ILE A 103 -5.00 2.61 21.25
CA ILE A 103 -6.11 1.86 21.86
C ILE A 103 -5.84 1.62 23.36
N LYS A 104 -4.61 1.28 23.73
CA LYS A 104 -4.22 1.08 25.12
C LYS A 104 -4.37 2.37 25.94
N LYS A 105 -3.78 3.49 25.47
CA LYS A 105 -3.86 4.79 26.15
C LYS A 105 -5.30 5.26 26.33
N THR A 106 -6.13 5.11 25.31
CA THR A 106 -7.55 5.48 25.38
C THR A 106 -8.31 4.65 26.42
N ARG A 107 -8.05 3.34 26.49
CA ARG A 107 -8.67 2.47 27.51
C ARG A 107 -8.23 2.79 28.93
N GLU A 108 -7.01 3.30 29.10
CA GLU A 108 -6.44 3.69 30.40
C GLU A 108 -6.80 5.14 30.79
N GLY A 109 -7.55 5.87 29.96
CA GLY A 109 -7.93 7.26 30.22
C GLY A 109 -6.77 8.26 30.08
N ILE A 110 -5.69 7.89 29.35
CA ILE A 110 -4.50 8.72 29.16
C ILE A 110 -4.60 9.53 27.85
N GLU A 111 -5.73 10.14 27.60
CA GLU A 111 -6.06 10.78 26.31
C GLU A 111 -5.24 12.06 26.06
N ALA A 112 -4.73 12.71 27.09
CA ALA A 112 -3.95 13.95 26.95
C ALA A 112 -2.62 13.79 26.19
N TYR A 113 -2.14 12.55 25.99
CA TYR A 113 -0.83 12.25 25.42
C TYR A 113 -0.89 11.39 24.15
N ILE A 114 -1.95 11.53 23.35
CA ILE A 114 -2.14 10.75 22.10
C ILE A 114 -1.91 11.56 20.82
N SER A 115 -1.61 12.85 20.93
CA SER A 115 -1.51 13.74 19.75
C SER A 115 -0.40 13.33 18.78
N ASP A 116 0.70 12.81 19.28
CA ASP A 116 1.83 12.39 18.45
C ASP A 116 1.51 11.10 17.68
N GLU A 117 0.91 10.12 18.35
CA GLU A 117 0.42 8.91 17.70
C GLU A 117 -0.62 9.22 16.62
N LEU A 118 -1.57 10.11 16.90
CA LEU A 118 -2.60 10.51 15.93
C LEU A 118 -1.98 11.18 14.71
N ARG A 119 -1.01 12.09 14.91
CA ARG A 119 -0.32 12.78 13.81
C ARG A 119 0.44 11.80 12.92
N GLU A 120 1.16 10.86 13.55
CA GLU A 120 1.92 9.86 12.81
C GLU A 120 1.01 8.84 12.11
N ILE A 121 -0.07 8.38 12.76
CA ILE A 121 -1.09 7.53 12.12
C ILE A 121 -1.69 8.24 10.91
N PHE A 122 -1.99 9.54 11.01
CA PHE A 122 -2.52 10.31 9.88
C PHE A 122 -1.54 10.33 8.69
N ALA A 123 -0.24 10.56 8.94
CA ALA A 123 0.79 10.52 7.91
C ALA A 123 0.90 9.14 7.24
N LEU A 124 0.86 8.06 8.03
CA LEU A 124 0.87 6.69 7.52
C LEU A 124 -0.40 6.35 6.72
N LYS A 125 -1.54 6.90 7.10
CA LYS A 125 -2.80 6.78 6.36
C LYS A 125 -2.77 7.50 5.01
N LEU A 126 -2.03 8.61 4.88
CA LEU A 126 -1.80 9.25 3.58
C LEU A 126 -1.05 8.32 2.62
N LEU A 127 -0.04 7.59 3.11
CA LEU A 127 0.64 6.59 2.28
C LEU A 127 -0.32 5.50 1.80
N ASN A 128 -1.22 5.00 2.66
CA ASN A 128 -2.26 4.07 2.24
C ASN A 128 -3.20 4.67 1.18
N SER A 129 -3.52 5.96 1.28
CA SER A 129 -4.29 6.68 0.27
C SER A 129 -3.56 6.76 -1.07
N PHE A 130 -2.27 7.07 -1.06
CA PHE A 130 -1.45 7.17 -2.28
C PHE A 130 -1.22 5.84 -2.96
N ARG A 131 -1.09 4.75 -2.21
CA ARG A 131 -0.92 3.40 -2.77
C ARG A 131 -2.23 2.72 -3.19
N ASN A 132 -3.39 3.35 -2.97
CA ASN A 132 -4.68 2.81 -3.39
C ASN A 132 -4.86 2.97 -4.92
N PRO A 133 -4.99 1.88 -5.70
CA PRO A 133 -5.06 1.95 -7.16
C PRO A 133 -6.32 2.64 -7.67
N TYR A 134 -7.42 2.61 -6.92
CA TYR A 134 -8.64 3.35 -7.26
C TYR A 134 -8.48 4.88 -7.15
N ARG A 135 -7.34 5.35 -6.65
CA ARG A 135 -7.02 6.76 -6.47
C ARG A 135 -5.82 7.22 -7.30
N ILE A 136 -5.38 6.45 -8.29
CA ILE A 136 -4.19 6.77 -9.11
C ILE A 136 -4.27 8.20 -9.64
N LYS A 137 -5.37 8.60 -10.28
CA LYS A 137 -5.53 9.96 -10.84
C LYS A 137 -5.39 11.05 -9.78
N VAL A 138 -6.10 10.93 -8.67
CA VAL A 138 -6.00 11.87 -7.54
C VAL A 138 -4.59 11.89 -6.94
N THR A 139 -3.97 10.73 -6.83
CA THR A 139 -2.58 10.61 -6.33
C THR A 139 -1.61 11.33 -7.27
N LEU A 140 -1.79 11.21 -8.58
CA LEU A 140 -0.96 11.89 -9.55
C LEU A 140 -1.15 13.42 -9.53
N GLU A 141 -2.33 13.92 -9.23
CA GLU A 141 -2.56 15.35 -9.02
C GLU A 141 -1.77 15.89 -7.81
N ILE A 142 -1.65 15.10 -6.75
CA ILE A 142 -1.01 15.51 -5.50
C ILE A 142 0.52 15.31 -5.54
N ILE A 143 0.98 14.12 -5.91
CA ILE A 143 2.39 13.73 -5.84
C ILE A 143 3.00 13.33 -7.20
N GLY A 144 2.26 13.44 -8.30
CA GLY A 144 2.72 13.01 -9.62
C GLY A 144 3.97 13.74 -10.11
N VAL A 145 4.25 14.94 -9.61
CA VAL A 145 5.50 15.66 -9.87
C VAL A 145 6.73 14.83 -9.49
N LEU A 146 6.63 13.98 -8.47
CA LEU A 146 7.72 13.11 -8.02
C LEU A 146 8.17 12.14 -9.13
N SER A 147 7.27 11.72 -10.01
CA SER A 147 7.60 10.84 -11.13
C SER A 147 8.63 11.42 -12.11
N LYS A 148 8.88 12.73 -12.06
CA LYS A 148 9.85 13.43 -12.90
C LYS A 148 11.23 13.54 -12.26
N HIS A 149 11.36 13.22 -10.96
CA HIS A 149 12.61 13.33 -10.22
C HIS A 149 13.37 12.01 -10.28
N ARG A 150 14.49 12.01 -11.00
CA ARG A 150 15.38 10.83 -11.05
C ARG A 150 16.26 10.78 -9.82
N PRO A 151 16.39 9.62 -9.16
CA PRO A 151 17.35 9.45 -8.08
C PRO A 151 18.78 9.71 -8.53
N VAL A 152 19.56 10.34 -7.67
CA VAL A 152 20.97 10.66 -7.95
C VAL A 152 21.89 9.44 -7.75
N ASP A 153 21.56 8.59 -6.76
CA ASP A 153 22.34 7.41 -6.49
C ASP A 153 22.07 6.32 -7.53
N GLU A 154 23.12 5.64 -7.97
CA GLU A 154 23.08 4.65 -9.04
C GLU A 154 22.09 3.51 -8.76
N SER A 155 22.04 3.00 -7.52
CA SER A 155 21.16 1.89 -7.16
C SER A 155 19.69 2.23 -7.32
N SER A 156 19.27 3.40 -6.82
CA SER A 156 17.89 3.88 -6.95
C SER A 156 17.56 4.27 -8.39
N ASN A 157 18.53 4.86 -9.11
CA ASN A 157 18.33 5.22 -10.52
C ASN A 157 18.13 3.98 -11.39
N ASN A 158 18.87 2.90 -11.16
CA ASN A 158 18.67 1.63 -11.88
C ASN A 158 17.26 1.06 -11.66
N ILE A 159 16.73 1.11 -10.43
CA ILE A 159 15.37 0.69 -10.14
C ILE A 159 14.35 1.60 -10.83
N TYR A 160 14.56 2.91 -10.77
CA TYR A 160 13.70 3.89 -11.44
C TYR A 160 13.60 3.63 -12.95
N GLN A 161 14.73 3.32 -13.62
CA GLN A 161 14.76 2.97 -15.04
C GLN A 161 13.98 1.67 -15.32
N LYS A 162 14.10 0.65 -14.46
CA LYS A 162 13.31 -0.58 -14.58
C LYS A 162 11.80 -0.31 -14.50
N ILE A 163 11.38 0.57 -13.59
CA ILE A 163 9.98 0.99 -13.49
C ILE A 163 9.54 1.71 -14.77
N GLU A 164 10.35 2.63 -15.28
CA GLU A 164 10.07 3.40 -16.48
C GLU A 164 9.94 2.53 -17.74
N GLN A 165 10.72 1.44 -17.81
CA GLN A 165 10.74 0.48 -18.92
C GLN A 165 9.68 -0.64 -18.76
N ASN A 166 8.95 -0.71 -17.64
CA ASN A 166 7.95 -1.73 -17.35
C ASN A 166 6.66 -1.53 -18.18
N ARG A 167 6.82 -1.52 -19.50
CA ARG A 167 5.73 -1.41 -20.50
C ARG A 167 5.52 -2.76 -21.16
N ASN A 168 4.53 -3.49 -20.70
CA ASN A 168 4.22 -4.83 -21.16
C ASN A 168 2.72 -5.13 -20.95
N ASP A 169 2.25 -6.24 -21.49
CA ASP A 169 0.84 -6.64 -21.38
C ASP A 169 0.31 -6.69 -19.95
N TYR A 170 1.18 -6.96 -19.01
CA TYR A 170 0.84 -7.02 -17.60
C TYR A 170 0.59 -5.61 -17.01
N SER A 171 1.49 -4.63 -17.23
CA SER A 171 1.30 -3.25 -16.77
C SER A 171 0.05 -2.62 -17.38
N LYS A 172 -0.19 -2.92 -18.66
CA LYS A 172 -1.38 -2.51 -19.37
C LYS A 172 -2.65 -3.12 -18.77
N SER A 173 -2.65 -4.43 -18.48
CA SER A 173 -3.79 -5.11 -17.88
C SER A 173 -4.16 -4.54 -16.51
N ILE A 174 -3.15 -4.23 -15.66
CA ILE A 174 -3.42 -3.58 -14.37
C ILE A 174 -3.97 -2.16 -14.56
N ALA A 175 -3.40 -1.38 -15.46
CA ALA A 175 -3.89 -0.04 -15.74
C ALA A 175 -5.36 -0.06 -16.16
N GLU A 176 -5.73 -0.99 -17.06
CA GLU A 176 -7.11 -1.20 -17.51
C GLU A 176 -8.04 -1.62 -16.36
N GLU A 177 -7.59 -2.51 -15.46
CA GLU A 177 -8.36 -2.96 -14.28
C GLU A 177 -8.78 -1.78 -13.40
N PHE A 178 -7.92 -0.77 -13.26
CA PHE A 178 -8.19 0.40 -12.40
C PHE A 178 -8.62 1.66 -13.16
N GLY A 179 -8.96 1.53 -14.44
CA GLY A 179 -9.52 2.61 -15.25
C GLY A 179 -8.56 3.77 -15.54
N VAL A 180 -7.27 3.46 -15.65
CA VAL A 180 -6.20 4.40 -16.04
C VAL A 180 -5.48 3.91 -17.28
N ASN A 181 -4.69 4.78 -17.92
CA ASN A 181 -3.81 4.34 -18.99
C ASN A 181 -2.45 3.86 -18.42
N GLU A 182 -1.68 3.18 -19.27
CA GLU A 182 -0.38 2.62 -18.86
C GLU A 182 0.61 3.71 -18.42
N ASP A 183 0.59 4.89 -19.03
CA ASP A 183 1.46 6.00 -18.62
C ASP A 183 1.12 6.52 -17.22
N GLU A 184 -0.17 6.65 -16.90
CA GLU A 184 -0.64 7.03 -15.56
C GLU A 184 -0.22 6.00 -14.52
N TYR A 185 -0.36 4.70 -14.83
CA TYR A 185 0.09 3.62 -13.94
C TYR A 185 1.60 3.68 -13.70
N ILE A 186 2.42 3.81 -14.74
CA ILE A 186 3.88 3.91 -14.62
C ILE A 186 4.29 5.17 -13.84
N GLN A 187 3.66 6.32 -14.09
CA GLN A 187 3.91 7.55 -13.32
C GLN A 187 3.57 7.37 -11.85
N TRP A 188 2.48 6.69 -11.55
CA TRP A 188 2.07 6.40 -10.18
C TRP A 188 3.10 5.52 -9.46
N ILE A 189 3.55 4.42 -10.07
CA ILE A 189 4.60 3.54 -9.52
C ILE A 189 5.91 4.31 -9.31
N LYS A 190 6.32 5.18 -10.26
CA LYS A 190 7.48 6.06 -10.11
C LYS A 190 7.33 7.02 -8.93
N SER A 191 6.17 7.65 -8.78
CA SER A 191 5.89 8.59 -7.68
C SER A 191 5.95 7.89 -6.33
N LEU A 192 5.35 6.71 -6.20
CA LEU A 192 5.45 5.89 -4.99
C LEU A 192 6.89 5.49 -4.68
N PHE A 193 7.66 5.09 -5.69
CA PHE A 193 9.07 4.74 -5.51
C PHE A 193 9.89 5.91 -4.97
N ILE A 194 9.75 7.10 -5.55
CA ILE A 194 10.45 8.29 -5.07
C ILE A 194 10.03 8.65 -3.65
N LEU A 195 8.73 8.64 -3.35
CA LEU A 195 8.22 8.88 -1.99
C LEU A 195 8.84 7.93 -0.97
N LEU A 196 8.91 6.64 -1.28
CA LEU A 196 9.53 5.63 -0.42
C LEU A 196 11.05 5.81 -0.27
N CYS A 197 11.73 6.33 -1.31
CA CYS A 197 13.16 6.64 -1.25
C CYS A 197 13.49 7.86 -0.38
N LEU A 198 12.62 8.88 -0.33
CA LEU A 198 12.82 10.06 0.50
C LEU A 198 12.89 9.69 1.99
N ASP A 199 11.97 8.88 2.46
CA ASP A 199 11.92 8.44 3.86
C ASP A 199 13.14 7.55 4.25
N ILE A 200 13.69 6.76 3.32
CA ILE A 200 14.86 5.91 3.61
C ILE A 200 16.12 6.76 3.89
N LYS A 201 16.23 7.97 3.34
CA LYS A 201 17.39 8.84 3.55
C LYS A 201 17.38 9.54 4.91
N GLU A 202 16.20 9.93 5.40
CA GLU A 202 16.08 10.59 6.71
C GLU A 202 16.47 9.65 7.87
N ASN A 203 16.19 8.36 7.76
CA ASN A 203 16.53 7.36 8.79
C ASN A 203 18.02 6.95 8.85
N LYS A 204 18.90 7.51 8.00
CA LYS A 204 20.36 7.24 8.07
C LYS A 204 21.13 8.30 8.87
N ASN A 205 20.47 9.36 9.30
CA ASN A 205 21.08 10.49 10.01
C ASN A 205 20.67 10.55 11.51
N ILE A 206 20.20 9.44 12.08
CA ILE A 206 19.93 9.29 13.52
C ILE A 206 20.88 8.24 14.10
#